data_489a1eb90aa8d43f1658648194ea4052
#
_entry.id   489a1eb90aa8d43f1658648194ea4052
#
_cell.length_a   1.000
_cell.length_b   1.000
_cell.length_c   1.000
_cell.angle_alpha   90.00
_cell.angle_beta   90.00
_cell.angle_gamma   90.00
#
_symmetry.space_group_name_H-M   'P 1'
#
loop_
_entity.id
_entity.type
_entity.pdbx_description
1 polymer ?
#
loop_
_entity_poly.entity_id
_entity_poly.type
_entity_poly.pdbx_seq_one_letter_code
_entity_poly.pdbx_strand_id
1 'polypeptide(L)'
;AILMAVLAWMGLYELLKARKKKKEFPAFMEIIAYVLVTLFVLFNENSSTTGIYMDYRIIASLIFAYIIPMVLINDSKKYNLNDALFLIGSTIFIGLSFNLLITIRNISLDYIIYIFLIATMTDTFALLTGRKIGKRKLAPDISPNKTIEGSIGGSLIGTIVASAYFYEVIDPTVGIVGIVLVTLILTILGQIGDLVFSSIKRYYNTKDFSNLIPGHGGILDRLDSIIFIVLGFLLFLSIL
;
A
#
# COMPACT_ATOMS: atom_id res chain seq x y z
N ALA A 1 15.93 -6.23 -1.25
CA ALA A 1 15.62 -5.46 -2.46
C ALA A 1 14.99 -6.35 -3.54
N ILE A 2 15.64 -7.45 -4.00
CA ILE A 2 15.14 -8.29 -5.11
C ILE A 2 13.74 -8.85 -4.82
N LEU A 3 13.50 -9.41 -3.63
CA LEU A 3 12.18 -9.89 -3.24
C LEU A 3 11.10 -8.80 -3.36
N MET A 4 11.40 -7.58 -2.90
CA MET A 4 10.47 -6.45 -2.98
C MET A 4 10.19 -6.04 -4.43
N ALA A 5 11.18 -6.10 -5.31
CA ALA A 5 10.96 -5.85 -6.73
C ALA A 5 10.03 -6.89 -7.36
N VAL A 6 10.19 -8.18 -7.02
CA VAL A 6 9.30 -9.25 -7.49
C VAL A 6 7.87 -9.04 -6.97
N LEU A 7 7.69 -8.72 -5.69
CA LEU A 7 6.38 -8.43 -5.12
C LEU A 7 5.75 -7.19 -5.74
N ALA A 8 6.54 -6.15 -6.02
CA ALA A 8 6.08 -4.96 -6.74
C ALA A 8 5.62 -5.28 -8.17
N TRP A 9 6.33 -6.15 -8.88
CA TRP A 9 5.91 -6.64 -10.18
C TRP A 9 4.57 -7.39 -10.12
N MET A 10 4.43 -8.28 -9.14
CA MET A 10 3.16 -8.99 -8.94
C MET A 10 2.01 -8.04 -8.62
N GLY A 11 2.24 -7.06 -7.74
CA GLY A 11 1.24 -6.04 -7.41
C GLY A 11 0.87 -5.15 -8.61
N LEU A 12 1.87 -4.72 -9.40
CA LEU A 12 1.61 -3.97 -10.64
C LEU A 12 0.83 -4.81 -11.64
N TYR A 13 1.22 -6.07 -11.84
CA TYR A 13 0.49 -7.01 -12.70
C TYR A 13 -0.99 -7.11 -12.32
N GLU A 14 -1.29 -7.19 -11.04
CA GLU A 14 -2.67 -7.27 -10.55
C GLU A 14 -3.49 -6.01 -10.87
N LEU A 15 -2.91 -4.82 -10.68
CA LEU A 15 -3.56 -3.56 -11.06
C LEU A 15 -3.77 -3.44 -12.58
N LEU A 16 -2.76 -3.77 -13.36
CA LEU A 16 -2.85 -3.77 -14.83
C LEU A 16 -3.90 -4.76 -15.33
N LYS A 17 -3.91 -5.98 -14.77
CA LYS A 17 -4.91 -7.01 -15.08
C LYS A 17 -6.33 -6.57 -14.73
N ALA A 18 -6.53 -5.94 -13.59
CA ALA A 18 -7.83 -5.37 -13.22
C ALA A 18 -8.27 -4.29 -14.23
N ARG A 19 -7.36 -3.41 -14.63
CA ARG A 19 -7.61 -2.35 -15.61
C ARG A 19 -7.94 -2.90 -17.00
N LYS A 20 -7.25 -3.95 -17.45
CA LYS A 20 -7.49 -4.62 -18.74
C LYS A 20 -8.93 -5.09 -18.94
N LYS A 21 -9.65 -5.38 -17.87
CA LYS A 21 -11.10 -5.70 -17.95
C LYS A 21 -11.94 -4.56 -18.54
N LYS A 22 -11.48 -3.31 -18.45
CA LYS A 22 -12.15 -2.14 -19.03
C LYS A 22 -11.51 -1.65 -20.32
N LYS A 23 -10.17 -1.68 -20.40
CA LYS A 23 -9.42 -1.25 -21.56
C LYS A 23 -8.01 -1.85 -21.54
N GLU A 24 -7.57 -2.41 -22.66
CA GLU A 24 -6.20 -2.91 -22.83
C GLU A 24 -5.24 -1.77 -23.10
N PHE A 25 -4.00 -1.93 -22.65
CA PHE A 25 -2.88 -1.05 -22.95
C PHE A 25 -2.09 -1.58 -24.14
N PRO A 26 -1.40 -0.69 -24.89
CA PRO A 26 -0.33 -1.12 -25.80
C PRO A 26 0.74 -1.91 -25.01
N ALA A 27 1.15 -3.07 -25.51
CA ALA A 27 2.05 -3.98 -24.78
C ALA A 27 3.36 -3.32 -24.32
N PHE A 28 3.92 -2.40 -25.13
CA PHE A 28 5.14 -1.68 -24.75
C PHE A 28 4.95 -0.77 -23.51
N MET A 29 3.74 -0.24 -23.29
CA MET A 29 3.45 0.58 -22.11
C MET A 29 3.49 -0.25 -20.83
N GLU A 30 3.09 -1.52 -20.90
CA GLU A 30 3.22 -2.44 -19.76
C GLU A 30 4.70 -2.76 -19.47
N ILE A 31 5.50 -2.98 -20.50
CA ILE A 31 6.94 -3.21 -20.34
C ILE A 31 7.60 -1.99 -19.68
N ILE A 32 7.28 -0.78 -20.16
CA ILE A 32 7.75 0.47 -19.54
C ILE A 32 7.36 0.54 -18.07
N ALA A 33 6.11 0.16 -17.72
CA ALA A 33 5.63 0.19 -16.33
C ALA A 33 6.44 -0.75 -15.43
N TYR A 34 6.75 -1.97 -15.87
CA TYR A 34 7.60 -2.89 -15.12
C TYR A 34 9.03 -2.37 -14.94
N VAL A 35 9.63 -1.80 -16.00
CA VAL A 35 10.97 -1.20 -15.93
C VAL A 35 10.97 -0.05 -14.91
N LEU A 36 10.00 0.86 -15.01
CA LEU A 36 9.94 2.04 -14.14
C LEU A 36 9.64 1.68 -12.67
N VAL A 37 8.78 0.70 -12.40
CA VAL A 37 8.58 0.20 -11.03
C VAL A 37 9.89 -0.41 -10.49
N THR A 38 10.62 -1.15 -11.31
CA THR A 38 11.91 -1.73 -10.90
C THR A 38 12.91 -0.65 -10.55
N LEU A 39 13.04 0.37 -11.41
CA LEU A 39 13.90 1.52 -11.14
C LEU A 39 13.49 2.24 -9.86
N PHE A 40 12.20 2.44 -9.64
CA PHE A 40 11.70 3.09 -8.46
C PHE A 40 12.01 2.30 -7.18
N VAL A 41 11.81 0.98 -7.21
CA VAL A 41 12.04 0.11 -6.04
C VAL A 41 13.52 -0.05 -5.71
N LEU A 42 14.39 -0.19 -6.74
CA LEU A 42 15.79 -0.55 -6.54
C LEU A 42 16.74 0.65 -6.46
N PHE A 43 16.46 1.73 -7.20
CA PHE A 43 17.39 2.85 -7.39
C PHE A 43 16.96 4.15 -6.71
N ASN A 44 15.87 4.12 -5.95
CA ASN A 44 15.55 5.24 -5.08
C ASN A 44 16.43 5.15 -3.83
N GLU A 45 17.71 5.52 -3.96
CA GLU A 45 18.69 5.41 -2.90
C GLU A 45 18.44 6.46 -1.80
N ASN A 46 18.16 5.97 -0.61
CA ASN A 46 18.26 6.74 0.62
C ASN A 46 19.71 6.66 1.14
N SER A 47 20.61 7.36 0.51
CA SER A 47 22.05 7.32 0.83
C SER A 47 22.48 8.30 1.91
N SER A 48 21.57 9.04 2.54
CA SER A 48 21.93 9.99 3.58
C SER A 48 21.40 9.55 4.95
N THR A 49 22.25 9.67 5.93
CA THR A 49 21.99 9.42 7.36
C THR A 49 20.95 10.37 7.99
N THR A 50 20.37 11.29 7.23
CA THR A 50 19.56 12.40 7.75
C THR A 50 18.14 12.52 7.16
N GLY A 51 17.71 11.62 6.28
CA GLY A 51 16.32 11.70 5.77
C GLY A 51 16.00 10.74 4.63
N ILE A 52 14.69 10.55 4.39
CA ILE A 52 14.17 9.83 3.25
C ILE A 52 14.05 10.81 2.09
N TYR A 53 14.89 10.66 1.08
CA TYR A 53 14.88 11.50 -0.12
C TYR A 53 14.31 10.72 -1.30
N MET A 54 13.41 11.36 -2.03
CA MET A 54 12.91 10.85 -3.30
C MET A 54 13.72 11.47 -4.43
N ASP A 55 14.24 10.66 -5.36
CA ASP A 55 14.90 11.15 -6.55
C ASP A 55 13.89 11.72 -7.56
N TYR A 56 13.83 13.04 -7.65
CA TYR A 56 12.94 13.74 -8.57
C TYR A 56 13.17 13.38 -10.05
N ARG A 57 14.37 12.87 -10.40
CA ARG A 57 14.66 12.39 -11.77
C ARG A 57 13.84 11.16 -12.12
N ILE A 58 13.57 10.28 -11.15
CA ILE A 58 12.69 9.12 -11.33
C ILE A 58 11.27 9.60 -11.60
N ILE A 59 10.75 10.57 -10.82
CA ILE A 59 9.41 11.12 -11.04
C ILE A 59 9.30 11.78 -12.42
N ALA A 60 10.28 12.60 -12.80
CA ALA A 60 10.30 13.24 -14.11
C ALA A 60 10.31 12.20 -15.24
N SER A 61 11.11 11.13 -15.09
CA SER A 61 11.16 10.02 -16.05
C SER A 61 9.81 9.33 -16.20
N LEU A 62 9.11 9.08 -15.09
CA LEU A 62 7.76 8.52 -15.09
C LEU A 62 6.78 9.40 -15.86
N ILE A 63 6.79 10.71 -15.60
CA ILE A 63 5.90 11.67 -16.26
C ILE A 63 6.16 11.65 -17.77
N PHE A 64 7.40 11.78 -18.19
CA PHE A 64 7.75 11.77 -19.61
C PHE A 64 7.42 10.43 -20.27
N ALA A 65 7.76 9.31 -19.66
CA ALA A 65 7.54 7.98 -20.21
C ALA A 65 6.06 7.66 -20.44
N TYR A 66 5.15 8.24 -19.66
CA TYR A 66 3.72 7.99 -19.81
C TYR A 66 2.96 9.09 -20.55
N ILE A 67 3.41 10.36 -20.52
CA ILE A 67 2.71 11.45 -21.20
C ILE A 67 3.13 11.57 -22.67
N ILE A 68 4.41 11.45 -22.99
CA ILE A 68 4.91 11.58 -24.37
C ILE A 68 4.24 10.58 -25.34
N PRO A 69 4.03 9.30 -24.98
CA PRO A 69 3.35 8.34 -25.86
C PRO A 69 1.94 8.74 -26.29
N MET A 70 1.25 9.60 -25.53
CA MET A 70 -0.07 10.11 -25.93
C MET A 70 0.01 10.89 -27.26
N VAL A 71 1.09 11.64 -27.45
CA VAL A 71 1.31 12.41 -28.70
C VAL A 71 1.83 11.50 -29.79
N LEU A 72 2.75 10.58 -29.47
CA LEU A 72 3.36 9.68 -30.44
C LEU A 72 2.39 8.66 -31.03
N ILE A 73 1.50 8.10 -30.22
CA ILE A 73 0.49 7.13 -30.67
C ILE A 73 -0.60 7.81 -31.52
N ASN A 74 -0.92 9.07 -31.19
CA ASN A 74 -1.92 9.89 -31.89
C ASN A 74 -3.27 9.17 -32.12
N ASP A 75 -3.65 8.26 -31.23
CA ASP A 75 -4.90 7.51 -31.22
C ASP A 75 -5.43 7.41 -29.79
N SER A 76 -6.35 8.30 -29.44
CA SER A 76 -6.93 8.38 -28.10
C SER A 76 -7.72 7.11 -27.69
N LYS A 77 -8.14 6.30 -28.66
CA LYS A 77 -8.79 5.00 -28.36
C LYS A 77 -7.76 3.99 -27.86
N LYS A 78 -6.55 4.01 -28.40
CA LYS A 78 -5.46 3.12 -27.98
C LYS A 78 -4.83 3.58 -26.68
N TYR A 79 -4.53 4.88 -26.55
CA TYR A 79 -3.89 5.44 -25.37
C TYR A 79 -4.28 6.88 -25.16
N ASN A 80 -4.76 7.22 -23.96
CA ASN A 80 -5.26 8.56 -23.61
C ASN A 80 -4.77 9.02 -22.23
N LEU A 81 -5.13 10.24 -21.84
CA LEU A 81 -4.73 10.85 -20.56
C LEU A 81 -5.12 9.99 -19.35
N ASN A 82 -6.30 9.37 -19.34
CA ASN A 82 -6.71 8.52 -18.23
C ASN A 82 -5.84 7.27 -18.10
N ASP A 83 -5.33 6.75 -19.23
CA ASP A 83 -4.41 5.62 -19.24
C ASP A 83 -3.03 6.04 -18.72
N ALA A 84 -2.53 7.20 -19.14
CA ALA A 84 -1.29 7.78 -18.63
C ALA A 84 -1.34 8.04 -17.13
N LEU A 85 -2.39 8.70 -16.65
CA LEU A 85 -2.57 8.99 -15.22
C LEU A 85 -2.71 7.72 -14.39
N PHE A 86 -3.41 6.69 -14.90
CA PHE A 86 -3.49 5.40 -14.24
C PHE A 86 -2.11 4.74 -14.11
N LEU A 87 -1.30 4.74 -15.17
CA LEU A 87 0.04 4.17 -15.15
C LEU A 87 0.99 4.95 -14.22
N ILE A 88 0.96 6.28 -14.27
CA ILE A 88 1.72 7.13 -13.35
C ILE A 88 1.33 6.81 -11.91
N GLY A 89 0.03 6.86 -11.60
CA GLY A 89 -0.47 6.59 -10.25
C GLY A 89 -0.12 5.20 -9.75
N SER A 90 -0.33 4.16 -10.58
CA SER A 90 -0.01 2.77 -10.21
C SER A 90 1.48 2.56 -10.00
N THR A 91 2.34 3.13 -10.86
CA THR A 91 3.79 2.99 -10.76
C THR A 91 4.34 3.70 -9.51
N ILE A 92 3.88 4.93 -9.25
CA ILE A 92 4.29 5.67 -8.04
C ILE A 92 3.78 4.95 -6.80
N PHE A 93 2.50 4.57 -6.76
CA PHE A 93 1.89 3.95 -5.60
C PHE A 93 2.57 2.62 -5.23
N ILE A 94 2.75 1.73 -6.19
CA ILE A 94 3.43 0.45 -5.97
C ILE A 94 4.93 0.69 -5.71
N GLY A 95 5.60 1.45 -6.57
CA GLY A 95 7.04 1.70 -6.45
C GLY A 95 7.43 2.32 -5.11
N LEU A 96 6.70 3.37 -4.68
CA LEU A 96 6.94 4.03 -3.40
C LEU A 96 6.71 3.08 -2.23
N SER A 97 5.59 2.36 -2.21
CA SER A 97 5.25 1.46 -1.10
C SER A 97 6.29 0.37 -0.88
N PHE A 98 6.75 -0.28 -1.96
CA PHE A 98 7.75 -1.34 -1.86
C PHE A 98 9.17 -0.80 -1.63
N ASN A 99 9.51 0.39 -2.15
CA ASN A 99 10.76 1.06 -1.82
C ASN A 99 10.82 1.45 -0.33
N LEU A 100 9.72 1.98 0.22
CA LEU A 100 9.64 2.31 1.64
C LEU A 100 9.78 1.10 2.55
N LEU A 101 9.25 -0.05 2.17
CA LEU A 101 9.48 -1.31 2.91
C LEU A 101 10.98 -1.66 2.97
N ILE A 102 11.72 -1.46 1.87
CA ILE A 102 13.18 -1.65 1.85
C ILE A 102 13.86 -0.64 2.76
N THR A 103 13.48 0.62 2.66
CA THR A 103 14.04 1.73 3.44
C THR A 103 13.83 1.52 4.93
N ILE A 104 12.61 1.24 5.36
CA ILE A 104 12.26 0.99 6.76
C ILE A 104 13.00 -0.24 7.28
N ARG A 105 13.09 -1.31 6.50
CA ARG A 105 13.86 -2.52 6.86
C ARG A 105 15.35 -2.22 7.04
N ASN A 106 15.90 -1.30 6.24
CA ASN A 106 17.31 -0.91 6.35
C ASN A 106 17.59 -0.05 7.59
N ILE A 107 16.59 0.67 8.11
CA ILE A 107 16.69 1.36 9.40
C ILE A 107 16.69 0.32 10.54
N SER A 108 15.64 -0.49 10.67
CA SER A 108 15.57 -1.63 11.58
C SER A 108 14.53 -2.66 11.11
N LEU A 109 14.81 -3.93 11.39
CA LEU A 109 13.84 -5.00 11.22
C LEU A 109 12.64 -4.83 12.16
N ASP A 110 12.85 -4.26 13.34
CA ASP A 110 11.81 -4.09 14.35
C ASP A 110 10.70 -3.15 13.89
N TYR A 111 11.00 -2.14 13.07
CA TYR A 111 9.97 -1.31 12.43
C TYR A 111 9.09 -2.10 11.46
N ILE A 112 9.66 -3.06 10.73
CA ILE A 112 8.88 -3.94 9.86
C ILE A 112 7.96 -4.83 10.70
N ILE A 113 8.47 -5.42 11.79
CA ILE A 113 7.67 -6.22 12.72
C ILE A 113 6.54 -5.38 13.32
N TYR A 114 6.82 -4.15 13.72
CA TYR A 114 5.83 -3.20 14.23
C TYR A 114 4.71 -2.94 13.22
N ILE A 115 5.03 -2.66 11.95
CA ILE A 115 4.06 -2.43 10.87
C ILE A 115 3.18 -3.67 10.65
N PHE A 116 3.79 -4.85 10.58
CA PHE A 116 3.05 -6.10 10.45
C PHE A 116 2.18 -6.41 11.68
N LEU A 117 2.65 -6.07 12.88
CA LEU A 117 1.91 -6.23 14.11
C LEU A 117 0.67 -5.32 14.12
N ILE A 118 0.81 -4.05 13.71
CA ILE A 118 -0.33 -3.14 13.54
C ILE A 118 -1.38 -3.77 12.61
N ALA A 119 -0.99 -4.19 11.40
CA ALA A 119 -1.91 -4.75 10.42
C ALA A 119 -2.62 -6.00 10.96
N THR A 120 -1.84 -7.00 11.41
CA THR A 120 -2.37 -8.30 11.82
C THR A 120 -3.25 -8.22 13.06
N MET A 121 -2.86 -7.43 14.07
CA MET A 121 -3.65 -7.26 15.28
C MET A 121 -4.92 -6.48 15.00
N THR A 122 -4.85 -5.40 14.23
CA THR A 122 -6.02 -4.61 13.86
C THR A 122 -7.04 -5.48 13.11
N ASP A 123 -6.63 -6.22 12.08
CA ASP A 123 -7.53 -7.05 11.28
C ASP A 123 -8.13 -8.21 12.08
N THR A 124 -7.30 -8.89 12.87
CA THR A 124 -7.75 -10.01 13.71
C THR A 124 -8.80 -9.55 14.73
N PHE A 125 -8.52 -8.49 15.46
CA PHE A 125 -9.43 -8.01 16.49
C PHE A 125 -10.63 -7.25 15.92
N ALA A 126 -10.50 -6.61 14.74
CA ALA A 126 -11.64 -6.09 14.01
C ALA A 126 -12.63 -7.21 13.64
N LEU A 127 -12.12 -8.35 13.16
CA LEU A 127 -12.94 -9.52 12.84
C LEU A 127 -13.58 -10.10 14.09
N LEU A 128 -12.83 -10.31 15.18
CA LEU A 128 -13.33 -10.92 16.41
C LEU A 128 -14.39 -10.04 17.09
N THR A 129 -14.12 -8.74 17.22
CA THR A 129 -15.05 -7.76 17.80
C THR A 129 -16.28 -7.61 16.93
N GLY A 130 -16.09 -7.49 15.60
CA GLY A 130 -17.19 -7.37 14.65
C GLY A 130 -18.13 -8.58 14.64
N ARG A 131 -17.59 -9.79 14.83
CA ARG A 131 -18.40 -11.02 14.95
C ARG A 131 -19.19 -11.10 16.26
N LYS A 132 -18.61 -10.61 17.37
CA LYS A 132 -19.23 -10.71 18.69
C LYS A 132 -20.28 -9.62 18.95
N ILE A 133 -19.96 -8.38 18.63
CA ILE A 133 -20.79 -7.20 19.00
C ILE A 133 -21.11 -6.27 17.81
N GLY A 134 -20.66 -6.61 16.58
CA GLY A 134 -20.91 -5.79 15.41
C GLY A 134 -22.39 -5.72 15.02
N LYS A 135 -22.92 -4.51 14.93
CA LYS A 135 -24.31 -4.24 14.55
C LYS A 135 -24.40 -3.35 13.31
N ARG A 136 -23.59 -2.30 13.26
CA ARG A 136 -23.61 -1.30 12.20
C ARG A 136 -22.55 -1.60 11.16
N LYS A 137 -22.95 -1.58 9.88
CA LYS A 137 -22.01 -1.80 8.77
C LYS A 137 -21.13 -0.57 8.58
N LEU A 138 -19.83 -0.80 8.31
CA LEU A 138 -18.85 0.26 8.08
C LEU A 138 -18.93 0.80 6.65
N ALA A 139 -18.95 -0.08 5.65
CA ALA A 139 -18.98 0.25 4.23
C ALA A 139 -19.76 -0.82 3.45
N PRO A 140 -21.12 -0.79 3.45
CA PRO A 140 -21.96 -1.86 2.91
C PRO A 140 -21.66 -2.19 1.45
N ASP A 141 -21.47 -1.19 0.61
CA ASP A 141 -21.28 -1.34 -0.83
C ASP A 141 -19.89 -1.84 -1.22
N ILE A 142 -18.89 -1.61 -0.37
CA ILE A 142 -17.48 -1.93 -0.63
C ILE A 142 -17.11 -3.25 0.05
N SER A 143 -17.39 -3.34 1.36
CA SER A 143 -17.06 -4.49 2.22
C SER A 143 -18.21 -4.79 3.19
N PRO A 144 -19.20 -5.61 2.79
CA PRO A 144 -20.44 -5.82 3.54
C PRO A 144 -20.25 -6.52 4.90
N ASN A 145 -19.09 -7.12 5.12
CA ASN A 145 -18.81 -7.85 6.36
C ASN A 145 -18.18 -6.98 7.47
N LYS A 146 -17.57 -5.83 7.12
CA LYS A 146 -16.96 -4.92 8.09
C LYS A 146 -18.01 -4.16 8.88
N THR A 147 -17.77 -3.99 10.19
CA THR A 147 -18.65 -3.28 11.13
C THR A 147 -17.91 -2.15 11.82
N ILE A 148 -18.64 -1.11 12.22
CA ILE A 148 -18.08 0.05 12.96
C ILE A 148 -17.51 -0.41 14.31
N GLU A 149 -18.24 -1.25 15.03
CA GLU A 149 -17.82 -1.79 16.32
C GLU A 149 -16.54 -2.65 16.17
N GLY A 150 -16.46 -3.43 15.06
CA GLY A 150 -15.26 -4.17 14.72
C GLY A 150 -14.07 -3.25 14.44
N SER A 151 -14.28 -2.21 13.65
CA SER A 151 -13.24 -1.22 13.35
C SER A 151 -12.67 -0.57 14.60
N ILE A 152 -13.55 -0.11 15.51
CA ILE A 152 -13.14 0.49 16.79
C ILE A 152 -12.37 -0.53 17.65
N GLY A 153 -12.89 -1.74 17.80
CA GLY A 153 -12.24 -2.78 18.60
C GLY A 153 -10.88 -3.19 18.05
N GLY A 154 -10.76 -3.32 16.74
CA GLY A 154 -9.50 -3.59 16.07
C GLY A 154 -8.47 -2.47 16.27
N SER A 155 -8.88 -1.20 16.06
CA SER A 155 -7.99 -0.06 16.31
C SER A 155 -7.52 0.02 17.75
N LEU A 156 -8.40 -0.15 18.73
CA LEU A 156 -8.03 -0.08 20.15
C LEU A 156 -7.02 -1.16 20.54
N ILE A 157 -7.32 -2.42 20.23
CA ILE A 157 -6.45 -3.53 20.62
C ILE A 157 -5.15 -3.52 19.79
N GLY A 158 -5.24 -3.25 18.49
CA GLY A 158 -4.06 -3.08 17.63
C GLY A 158 -3.13 -1.99 18.15
N THR A 159 -3.70 -0.85 18.58
CA THR A 159 -2.92 0.25 19.17
C THR A 159 -2.23 -0.19 20.47
N ILE A 160 -2.92 -0.84 21.39
CA ILE A 160 -2.34 -1.28 22.67
C ILE A 160 -1.17 -2.23 22.42
N VAL A 161 -1.38 -3.27 21.61
CA VAL A 161 -0.36 -4.30 21.37
C VAL A 161 0.85 -3.74 20.63
N ALA A 162 0.63 -2.98 19.57
CA ALA A 162 1.73 -2.44 18.77
C ALA A 162 2.48 -1.31 19.49
N SER A 163 1.79 -0.47 20.27
CA SER A 163 2.44 0.56 21.08
C SER A 163 3.30 -0.06 22.20
N ALA A 164 2.83 -1.14 22.82
CA ALA A 164 3.62 -1.87 23.81
C ALA A 164 4.90 -2.45 23.18
N TYR A 165 4.77 -3.06 21.99
CA TYR A 165 5.94 -3.56 21.25
C TYR A 165 6.93 -2.44 20.90
N PHE A 166 6.44 -1.29 20.43
CA PHE A 166 7.30 -0.15 20.11
C PHE A 166 8.09 0.32 21.35
N TYR A 167 7.41 0.53 22.46
CA TYR A 167 7.99 1.01 23.69
C TYR A 167 9.03 0.05 24.29
N GLU A 168 8.73 -1.26 24.28
CA GLU A 168 9.63 -2.26 24.88
C GLU A 168 10.81 -2.68 23.99
N VAL A 169 10.63 -2.63 22.67
CA VAL A 169 11.60 -3.24 21.73
C VAL A 169 12.31 -2.21 20.87
N ILE A 170 11.61 -1.15 20.43
CA ILE A 170 12.16 -0.20 19.45
C ILE A 170 12.83 0.96 20.16
N ASP A 171 12.09 1.79 20.87
CA ASP A 171 12.62 2.94 21.57
C ASP A 171 11.75 3.36 22.77
N PRO A 172 12.22 3.09 24.01
CA PRO A 172 11.53 3.52 25.22
C PRO A 172 11.71 5.03 25.51
N THR A 173 12.57 5.74 24.79
CA THR A 173 12.81 7.17 25.02
C THR A 173 11.76 8.05 24.37
N VAL A 174 11.05 7.54 23.37
CA VAL A 174 9.92 8.21 22.75
C VAL A 174 8.75 8.27 23.74
N GLY A 175 8.13 9.43 23.87
CA GLY A 175 7.02 9.62 24.79
C GLY A 175 5.84 8.71 24.48
N ILE A 176 5.38 7.94 25.46
CA ILE A 176 4.31 6.94 25.30
C ILE A 176 3.03 7.50 24.64
N VAL A 177 2.69 8.75 24.91
CA VAL A 177 1.54 9.42 24.28
C VAL A 177 1.75 9.58 22.78
N GLY A 178 2.95 9.96 22.35
CA GLY A 178 3.30 10.05 20.92
C GLY A 178 3.19 8.70 20.23
N ILE A 179 3.76 7.64 20.82
CA ILE A 179 3.68 6.27 20.31
C ILE A 179 2.22 5.84 20.13
N VAL A 180 1.38 6.01 21.18
CA VAL A 180 -0.02 5.61 21.14
C VAL A 180 -0.81 6.38 20.08
N LEU A 181 -0.60 7.70 19.96
CA LEU A 181 -1.31 8.52 18.97
C LEU A 181 -0.91 8.13 17.53
N VAL A 182 0.38 7.98 17.27
CA VAL A 182 0.86 7.56 15.95
C VAL A 182 0.36 6.17 15.61
N THR A 183 0.47 5.21 16.54
CA THR A 183 -0.02 3.84 16.32
C THR A 183 -1.52 3.82 16.05
N LEU A 184 -2.32 4.60 16.78
CA LEU A 184 -3.77 4.72 16.54
C LEU A 184 -4.06 5.23 15.13
N ILE A 185 -3.36 6.27 14.67
CA ILE A 185 -3.52 6.79 13.31
C ILE A 185 -3.14 5.71 12.28
N LEU A 186 -2.06 4.97 12.51
CA LEU A 186 -1.62 3.90 11.61
C LEU A 186 -2.62 2.73 11.55
N THR A 187 -3.27 2.35 12.67
CA THR A 187 -4.33 1.34 12.67
C THR A 187 -5.53 1.78 11.83
N ILE A 188 -5.90 3.06 11.92
CA ILE A 188 -7.00 3.63 11.12
C ILE A 188 -6.60 3.66 9.63
N LEU A 189 -5.38 4.11 9.31
CA LEU A 189 -4.88 4.13 7.93
C LEU A 189 -4.84 2.72 7.31
N GLY A 190 -4.43 1.70 8.06
CA GLY A 190 -4.48 0.31 7.60
C GLY A 190 -5.89 -0.15 7.23
N GLN A 191 -6.87 0.16 8.06
CA GLN A 191 -8.28 -0.17 7.77
C GLN A 191 -8.83 0.61 6.57
N ILE A 192 -8.44 1.89 6.41
CA ILE A 192 -8.79 2.69 5.23
C ILE A 192 -8.13 2.07 3.99
N GLY A 193 -6.89 1.59 4.09
CA GLY A 193 -6.18 0.92 3.00
C GLY A 193 -6.95 -0.27 2.44
N ASP A 194 -7.36 -1.20 3.31
CA ASP A 194 -8.18 -2.34 2.91
C ASP A 194 -9.51 -1.89 2.25
N LEU A 195 -10.16 -0.84 2.76
CA LEU A 195 -11.37 -0.30 2.12
C LEU A 195 -11.09 0.32 0.75
N VAL A 196 -9.96 1.04 0.58
CA VAL A 196 -9.55 1.61 -0.71
C VAL A 196 -9.31 0.50 -1.72
N PHE A 197 -8.51 -0.52 -1.39
CA PHE A 197 -8.28 -1.65 -2.28
C PHE A 197 -9.56 -2.43 -2.58
N SER A 198 -10.43 -2.60 -1.59
CA SER A 198 -11.75 -3.18 -1.78
C SER A 198 -12.60 -2.34 -2.76
N SER A 199 -12.58 -1.01 -2.65
CA SER A 199 -13.26 -0.10 -3.57
C SER A 199 -12.70 -0.22 -5.00
N ILE A 200 -11.39 -0.28 -5.17
CA ILE A 200 -10.75 -0.52 -6.48
C ILE A 200 -11.23 -1.85 -7.08
N LYS A 201 -11.30 -2.91 -6.28
CA LYS A 201 -11.82 -4.21 -6.74
C LYS A 201 -13.28 -4.10 -7.22
N ARG A 202 -14.15 -3.42 -6.49
CA ARG A 202 -15.55 -3.21 -6.90
C ARG A 202 -15.65 -2.39 -8.18
N TYR A 203 -14.83 -1.34 -8.32
CA TYR A 203 -14.79 -0.52 -9.53
C TYR A 203 -14.46 -1.35 -10.78
N TYR A 204 -13.62 -2.39 -10.66
CA TYR A 204 -13.29 -3.32 -11.76
C TYR A 204 -14.16 -4.58 -11.77
N ASN A 205 -15.28 -4.63 -11.04
CA ASN A 205 -16.20 -5.77 -10.95
C ASN A 205 -15.46 -7.07 -10.58
N THR A 206 -14.57 -7.02 -9.62
CA THR A 206 -13.85 -8.19 -9.12
C THR A 206 -13.89 -8.24 -7.60
N LYS A 207 -13.75 -9.44 -7.03
CA LYS A 207 -13.64 -9.65 -5.60
C LYS A 207 -12.18 -9.67 -5.15
N ASP A 208 -11.33 -10.31 -5.94
CA ASP A 208 -9.91 -10.43 -5.68
C ASP A 208 -9.14 -9.90 -6.90
N PHE A 209 -7.93 -9.36 -6.71
CA PHE A 209 -7.10 -8.87 -7.82
C PHE A 209 -6.62 -10.02 -8.70
N SER A 210 -6.26 -11.15 -8.09
CA SER A 210 -5.77 -12.33 -8.79
C SER A 210 -5.97 -13.60 -7.95
N ASN A 211 -5.57 -14.74 -8.51
CA ASN A 211 -5.46 -16.02 -7.81
C ASN A 211 -3.98 -16.49 -7.78
N LEU A 212 -3.04 -15.54 -7.66
CA LEU A 212 -1.60 -15.86 -7.64
C LEU A 212 -1.23 -16.71 -6.43
N ILE A 213 -1.89 -16.48 -5.29
CA ILE A 213 -1.73 -17.31 -4.10
C ILE A 213 -2.97 -18.21 -4.01
N PRO A 214 -2.85 -19.53 -4.31
CA PRO A 214 -3.98 -20.44 -4.28
C PRO A 214 -4.73 -20.38 -2.94
N GLY A 215 -6.04 -20.16 -3.01
CA GLY A 215 -6.90 -20.04 -1.82
C GLY A 215 -6.78 -18.73 -1.03
N HIS A 216 -5.85 -17.82 -1.40
CA HIS A 216 -5.57 -16.60 -0.66
C HIS A 216 -5.68 -15.30 -1.49
N GLY A 217 -6.01 -15.37 -2.77
CA GLY A 217 -6.13 -14.19 -3.64
C GLY A 217 -4.80 -13.70 -4.20
N GLY A 218 -4.67 -12.41 -4.38
CA GLY A 218 -3.49 -11.76 -4.90
C GLY A 218 -2.53 -11.21 -3.83
N ILE A 219 -1.41 -10.69 -4.28
CA ILE A 219 -0.41 -10.01 -3.43
C ILE A 219 -1.00 -8.72 -2.86
N LEU A 220 -1.71 -7.93 -3.68
CA LEU A 220 -2.35 -6.70 -3.22
C LEU A 220 -3.49 -6.98 -2.23
N ASP A 221 -4.16 -8.14 -2.35
CA ASP A 221 -5.18 -8.56 -1.38
C ASP A 221 -4.59 -8.87 0.01
N ARG A 222 -3.28 -9.05 0.11
CA ARG A 222 -2.56 -9.36 1.36
C ARG A 222 -1.77 -8.18 1.92
N LEU A 223 -1.45 -7.22 1.09
CA LEU A 223 -0.64 -6.07 1.47
C LEU A 223 -1.44 -4.76 1.50
N ASP A 224 -2.74 -4.81 1.27
CA ASP A 224 -3.62 -3.64 1.20
C ASP A 224 -3.53 -2.75 2.45
N SER A 225 -3.70 -3.31 3.64
CA SER A 225 -3.52 -2.59 4.91
C SER A 225 -2.07 -2.17 5.14
N ILE A 226 -1.11 -3.07 4.85
CA ILE A 226 0.33 -2.82 5.07
C ILE A 226 0.83 -1.66 4.22
N ILE A 227 0.43 -1.56 2.96
CA ILE A 227 0.81 -0.46 2.06
C ILE A 227 0.41 0.89 2.67
N PHE A 228 -0.80 1.01 3.20
CA PHE A 228 -1.27 2.26 3.80
C PHE A 228 -0.59 2.56 5.13
N ILE A 229 -0.30 1.54 5.94
CA ILE A 229 0.46 1.70 7.18
C ILE A 229 1.88 2.18 6.88
N VAL A 230 2.55 1.60 5.88
CA VAL A 230 3.92 2.00 5.45
C VAL A 230 3.94 3.45 4.96
N LEU A 231 2.98 3.84 4.12
CA LEU A 231 2.86 5.23 3.64
C LEU A 231 2.55 6.20 4.79
N GLY A 232 1.69 5.80 5.72
CA GLY A 232 1.40 6.58 6.93
C GLY A 232 2.60 6.68 7.87
N PHE A 233 3.33 5.57 8.05
CA PHE A 233 4.52 5.53 8.91
C PHE A 233 5.60 6.51 8.44
N LEU A 234 5.78 6.69 7.13
CA LEU A 234 6.68 7.68 6.57
C LEU A 234 6.41 9.10 7.10
N LEU A 235 5.14 9.46 7.27
CA LEU A 235 4.74 10.80 7.73
C LEU A 235 5.13 11.05 9.20
N PHE A 236 5.27 9.99 9.98
CA PHE A 236 5.54 10.06 11.41
C PHE A 236 6.94 9.60 11.80
N LEU A 237 7.76 9.13 10.84
CA LEU A 237 9.10 8.63 11.11
C LEU A 237 10.02 9.68 11.75
N SER A 238 9.79 10.96 11.50
CA SER A 238 10.53 12.06 12.11
C SER A 238 10.05 12.44 13.54
N ILE A 239 8.93 11.88 13.97
CA ILE A 239 8.31 12.12 15.29
C ILE A 239 8.61 10.96 16.24
N LEU A 240 8.72 9.76 15.71
CA LEU A 240 9.10 8.53 16.40
C LEU A 240 10.62 8.34 16.41
#